data_3fc7e17e0941b20e81c00a402e6203ae
#
_entry.id   3fc7e17e0941b20e81c00a402e6203ae
#
_cell.length_a   1.000
_cell.length_b   1.000
_cell.length_c   1.000
_cell.angle_alpha   90.00
_cell.angle_beta   90.00
_cell.angle_gamma   90.00
#
_symmetry.space_group_name_H-M   'P 1'
#
loop_
_entity.id
_entity.type
_entity.pdbx_description
1 polymer ?
#
loop_
_entity_poly.entity_id
_entity_poly.type
_entity_poly.pdbx_seq_one_letter_code
_entity_poly.pdbx_strand_id
1 'polypeptide(L)'
;MIRLLGTAVLAAALSWHPTPARLGVQAEEFHLVLSRASVKAGVVEIELQNTGEDPHDLRLRRVGGHHTFTVPVTQPGARRTIAINMRPGRYRLWCSLADHRALGMQTLLRVRRR
;
A
#
# COMPACT_ATOMS: atom_id res chain seq x y z
N MET A 1 -25.31 43.58 -38.74
CA MET A 1 -25.51 42.64 -37.58
C MET A 1 -24.16 42.13 -37.16
N ILE A 2 -23.64 42.58 -36.01
CA ILE A 2 -22.38 42.09 -35.45
C ILE A 2 -22.77 40.89 -34.57
N ARG A 3 -22.39 39.70 -34.98
CA ARG A 3 -22.49 38.51 -34.09
C ARG A 3 -21.24 38.50 -33.19
N LEU A 4 -21.44 38.81 -31.93
CA LEU A 4 -20.43 38.58 -30.91
C LEU A 4 -20.35 37.05 -30.67
N LEU A 5 -19.32 36.44 -31.25
CA LEU A 5 -18.95 35.09 -30.87
C LEU A 5 -18.31 35.15 -29.49
N GLY A 6 -19.12 34.86 -28.45
CA GLY A 6 -18.59 34.69 -27.12
C GLY A 6 -17.70 33.46 -27.10
N THR A 7 -16.39 33.67 -26.98
CA THR A 7 -15.48 32.57 -26.63
C THR A 7 -15.76 32.13 -25.22
N ALA A 8 -16.46 31.02 -25.08
CA ALA A 8 -16.56 30.37 -23.77
C ALA A 8 -15.19 29.87 -23.36
N VAL A 9 -14.55 30.57 -22.44
CA VAL A 9 -13.33 30.08 -21.80
C VAL A 9 -13.75 28.99 -20.84
N LEU A 10 -13.54 27.71 -21.24
CA LEU A 10 -13.65 26.60 -20.31
C LEU A 10 -12.48 26.72 -19.33
N ALA A 11 -12.77 27.25 -18.13
CA ALA A 11 -11.82 27.14 -17.02
C ALA A 11 -11.78 25.67 -16.60
N ALA A 12 -10.71 24.97 -16.94
CA ALA A 12 -10.45 23.65 -16.38
C ALA A 12 -10.22 23.81 -14.87
N ALA A 13 -11.18 23.32 -14.07
CA ALA A 13 -10.99 23.25 -12.63
C ALA A 13 -9.79 22.31 -12.34
N LEU A 14 -8.68 22.87 -11.86
CA LEU A 14 -7.57 22.10 -11.35
C LEU A 14 -8.02 21.41 -10.06
N SER A 15 -8.46 20.17 -10.17
CA SER A 15 -8.72 19.36 -8.99
C SER A 15 -7.38 18.87 -8.44
N TRP A 16 -7.04 19.34 -7.24
CA TRP A 16 -5.84 18.90 -6.55
C TRP A 16 -6.12 17.57 -5.85
N HIS A 17 -5.53 16.49 -6.36
CA HIS A 17 -5.53 15.19 -5.68
C HIS A 17 -4.14 14.92 -5.13
N PRO A 18 -3.99 14.70 -3.80
CA PRO A 18 -2.70 14.29 -3.28
C PRO A 18 -2.28 12.96 -3.91
N THR A 19 -1.02 12.89 -4.35
CA THR A 19 -0.43 11.65 -4.85
C THR A 19 -0.38 10.62 -3.72
N PRO A 20 -0.93 9.41 -3.90
CA PRO A 20 -0.82 8.35 -2.91
C PRO A 20 0.64 8.04 -2.58
N ALA A 21 0.93 7.75 -1.33
CA ALA A 21 2.20 7.14 -0.97
C ALA A 21 2.26 5.72 -1.54
N ARG A 22 3.45 5.23 -1.80
CA ARG A 22 3.67 3.89 -2.34
C ARG A 22 4.61 3.11 -1.47
N LEU A 23 4.26 1.85 -1.22
CA LEU A 23 5.08 0.90 -0.49
C LEU A 23 5.16 -0.39 -1.30
N GLY A 24 6.36 -0.79 -1.65
CA GLY A 24 6.65 -2.13 -2.17
C GLY A 24 7.00 -3.05 -1.01
N VAL A 25 6.42 -4.24 -1.02
CA VAL A 25 6.73 -5.32 -0.08
C VAL A 25 7.14 -6.54 -0.89
N GLN A 26 8.39 -6.92 -0.77
CA GLN A 26 8.93 -8.12 -1.39
C GLN A 26 8.84 -9.27 -0.40
N ALA A 27 8.19 -10.35 -0.81
CA ALA A 27 8.02 -11.55 0.00
C ALA A 27 8.91 -12.67 -0.53
N GLU A 28 9.77 -13.18 0.31
CA GLU A 28 10.60 -14.37 0.07
C GLU A 28 10.54 -15.27 1.30
N GLU A 29 10.92 -16.52 1.16
CA GLU A 29 11.04 -17.43 2.29
C GLU A 29 12.30 -17.08 3.12
N PHE A 30 12.21 -16.68 4.36
CA PHE A 30 11.02 -16.34 5.15
C PHE A 30 11.20 -14.95 5.72
N HIS A 31 11.10 -13.95 4.89
CA HIS A 31 11.20 -12.54 5.29
C HIS A 31 10.38 -11.62 4.39
N LEU A 32 10.11 -10.44 4.89
CA LEU A 32 9.47 -9.35 4.15
C LEU A 32 10.46 -8.19 4.04
N VAL A 33 10.66 -7.69 2.83
CA VAL A 33 11.52 -6.53 2.57
C VAL A 33 10.66 -5.36 2.13
N LEU A 34 10.70 -4.28 2.90
CA LEU A 34 9.98 -3.05 2.58
C LEU A 34 10.85 -2.13 1.71
N SER A 35 10.25 -1.53 0.70
CA SER A 35 10.93 -0.52 -0.14
C SER A 35 11.26 0.76 0.63
N ARG A 36 10.57 1.00 1.73
CA ARG A 36 10.73 2.18 2.61
C ARG A 36 10.47 1.79 4.06
N ALA A 37 11.19 2.40 4.99
CA ALA A 37 10.96 2.20 6.42
C ALA A 37 9.72 2.96 6.91
N SER A 38 9.32 4.03 6.22
CA SER A 38 8.16 4.83 6.57
C SER A 38 7.45 5.38 5.33
N VAL A 39 6.16 5.63 5.47
CA VAL A 39 5.32 6.29 4.48
C VAL A 39 4.48 7.38 5.12
N LYS A 40 4.01 8.34 4.33
CA LYS A 40 3.06 9.35 4.78
C LYS A 40 1.68 8.75 4.99
N ALA A 41 1.00 9.20 6.05
CA ALA A 41 -0.40 8.86 6.30
C ALA A 41 -1.32 9.30 5.15
N GLY A 42 -2.47 8.68 5.05
CA GLY A 42 -3.45 8.87 4.00
C GLY A 42 -3.53 7.64 3.13
N VAL A 43 -3.91 7.82 1.87
CA VAL A 43 -3.99 6.70 0.93
C VAL A 43 -2.58 6.22 0.61
N VAL A 44 -2.35 4.92 0.80
CA VAL A 44 -1.10 4.24 0.51
C VAL A 44 -1.39 3.09 -0.45
N GLU A 45 -0.71 3.07 -1.58
CA GLU A 45 -0.70 1.93 -2.48
C GLU A 45 0.36 0.94 -2.01
N ILE A 46 -0.06 -0.28 -1.69
CA ILE A 46 0.81 -1.35 -1.23
C ILE A 46 0.87 -2.41 -2.31
N GLU A 47 2.06 -2.65 -2.83
CA GLU A 47 2.32 -3.71 -3.79
C GLU A 47 3.07 -4.84 -3.12
N LEU A 48 2.44 -6.01 -3.06
CA LEU A 48 3.09 -7.26 -2.68
C LEU A 48 3.68 -7.92 -3.92
N GLN A 49 4.98 -8.12 -3.90
CA GLN A 49 5.70 -8.85 -4.93
C GLN A 49 6.23 -10.15 -4.33
N ASN A 50 5.78 -11.29 -4.85
CA ASN A 50 6.27 -12.59 -4.41
C ASN A 50 7.47 -12.99 -5.26
N THR A 51 8.66 -12.91 -4.68
CA THR A 51 9.92 -13.33 -5.30
C THR A 51 10.42 -14.67 -4.76
N GLY A 52 9.60 -15.33 -3.94
CA GLY A 52 9.87 -16.64 -3.38
C GLY A 52 9.32 -17.79 -4.23
N GLU A 53 9.32 -18.97 -3.63
CA GLU A 53 8.83 -20.21 -4.25
C GLU A 53 7.47 -20.64 -3.70
N ASP A 54 7.10 -20.18 -2.50
CA ASP A 54 5.82 -20.45 -1.86
C ASP A 54 4.82 -19.32 -2.13
N PRO A 55 3.49 -19.61 -2.09
CA PRO A 55 2.50 -18.55 -2.03
C PRO A 55 2.65 -17.71 -0.76
N HIS A 56 2.39 -16.42 -0.86
CA HIS A 56 2.40 -15.51 0.27
C HIS A 56 1.21 -14.57 0.22
N ASP A 57 0.70 -14.18 1.39
CA ASP A 57 -0.21 -13.05 1.54
C ASP A 57 0.47 -11.94 2.36
N LEU A 58 -0.22 -10.85 2.53
CA LEU A 58 0.23 -9.77 3.40
C LEU A 58 -0.93 -9.29 4.25
N ARG A 59 -0.73 -9.29 5.55
CA ARG A 59 -1.62 -8.70 6.53
C ARG A 59 -0.97 -7.47 7.13
N LEU A 60 -1.77 -6.43 7.35
CA LEU A 60 -1.31 -5.18 7.97
C LEU A 60 -2.29 -4.78 9.07
N ARG A 61 -1.77 -4.52 10.26
CA ARG A 61 -2.57 -4.03 11.39
C ARG A 61 -1.82 -2.96 12.14
N ARG A 62 -2.49 -1.85 12.42
CA ARG A 62 -1.94 -0.81 13.27
C ARG A 62 -1.77 -1.35 14.70
N VAL A 63 -0.61 -1.08 15.31
CA VAL A 63 -0.37 -1.44 16.72
C VAL A 63 -1.40 -0.73 17.60
N GLY A 64 -2.13 -1.50 18.40
CA GLY A 64 -3.26 -1.01 19.19
C GLY A 64 -4.59 -0.89 18.42
N GLY A 65 -4.60 -1.14 17.13
CA GLY A 65 -5.80 -1.14 16.30
C GLY A 65 -6.47 -2.53 16.22
N HIS A 66 -7.66 -2.55 15.63
CA HIS A 66 -8.46 -3.76 15.50
C HIS A 66 -8.69 -4.20 14.05
N HIS A 67 -8.49 -3.30 13.11
CA HIS A 67 -8.71 -3.61 11.70
C HIS A 67 -7.45 -4.18 11.05
N THR A 68 -7.61 -5.28 10.31
CA THR A 68 -6.54 -5.90 9.52
C THR A 68 -6.83 -5.71 8.04
N PHE A 69 -5.92 -5.04 7.35
CA PHE A 69 -5.92 -5.01 5.89
C PHE A 69 -5.26 -6.27 5.35
N THR A 70 -5.70 -6.71 4.19
CA THR A 70 -5.19 -7.94 3.58
C THR A 70 -4.88 -7.73 2.11
N VAL A 71 -3.65 -8.05 1.71
CA VAL A 71 -3.33 -8.34 0.32
C VAL A 71 -3.54 -9.84 0.12
N PRO A 72 -4.41 -10.25 -0.82
CA PRO A 72 -4.72 -11.66 -1.01
C PRO A 72 -3.49 -12.51 -1.36
N VAL A 73 -3.63 -13.81 -1.22
CA VAL A 73 -2.59 -14.79 -1.58
C VAL A 73 -2.07 -14.51 -2.97
N THR A 74 -0.77 -14.35 -3.07
CA THR A 74 -0.04 -13.99 -4.28
C THR A 74 0.91 -15.12 -4.62
N GLN A 75 0.79 -15.66 -5.82
CA GLN A 75 1.60 -16.78 -6.27
C GLN A 75 3.05 -16.35 -6.57
N PRO A 76 4.02 -17.27 -6.55
CA PRO A 76 5.40 -16.97 -6.94
C PRO A 76 5.47 -16.26 -8.30
N GLY A 77 6.24 -15.18 -8.36
CA GLY A 77 6.40 -14.34 -9.55
C GLY A 77 5.28 -13.32 -9.79
N ALA A 78 4.18 -13.40 -9.03
CA ALA A 78 3.06 -12.47 -9.18
C ALA A 78 3.20 -11.24 -8.31
N ARG A 79 2.40 -10.22 -8.64
CA ARG A 79 2.27 -8.97 -7.89
C ARG A 79 0.80 -8.69 -7.63
N ARG A 80 0.51 -8.10 -6.47
CA ARG A 80 -0.81 -7.59 -6.14
C ARG A 80 -0.70 -6.24 -5.45
N THR A 81 -1.57 -5.34 -5.84
CA THR A 81 -1.63 -3.99 -5.28
C THR A 81 -2.98 -3.74 -4.64
N ILE A 82 -2.97 -3.17 -3.45
CA ILE A 82 -4.17 -2.63 -2.79
C ILE A 82 -3.92 -1.17 -2.44
N ALA A 83 -4.98 -0.38 -2.38
CA ALA A 83 -4.94 0.99 -1.89
C ALA A 83 -5.72 1.05 -0.58
N ILE A 84 -5.08 1.51 0.48
CA ILE A 84 -5.70 1.60 1.82
C ILE A 84 -5.44 2.96 2.43
N ASN A 85 -6.35 3.40 3.28
CA ASN A 85 -6.18 4.64 4.04
C ASN A 85 -5.52 4.31 5.38
N MET A 86 -4.29 4.79 5.57
CA MET A 86 -3.49 4.50 6.76
C MET A 86 -3.39 5.72 7.66
N ARG A 87 -3.72 5.53 8.92
CA ARG A 87 -3.53 6.53 9.98
C ARG A 87 -2.07 6.54 10.44
N PRO A 88 -1.58 7.68 10.99
CA PRO A 88 -0.27 7.70 11.62
C PRO A 88 -0.14 6.64 12.71
N GLY A 89 1.03 6.05 12.82
CA GLY A 89 1.34 5.03 13.82
C GLY A 89 2.26 3.95 13.28
N ARG A 90 2.42 2.90 14.05
CA ARG A 90 3.18 1.72 13.66
C ARG A 90 2.23 0.63 13.22
N TYR A 91 2.61 -0.09 12.18
CA TYR A 91 1.86 -1.21 11.64
C TYR A 91 2.71 -2.47 11.67
N ARG A 92 2.11 -3.56 12.10
CA ARG A 92 2.67 -4.89 11.92
C ARG A 92 2.27 -5.40 10.55
N LEU A 93 3.23 -5.92 9.82
CA LEU A 93 3.05 -6.58 8.53
C LEU A 93 3.50 -8.02 8.68
N TRP A 94 2.72 -8.96 8.18
CA TRP A 94 3.06 -10.38 8.25
C TRP A 94 2.41 -11.18 7.14
N CYS A 95 2.99 -12.32 6.82
CA CYS A 95 2.36 -13.37 6.03
C CYS A 95 1.58 -14.29 6.96
N SER A 96 0.30 -14.55 6.67
CA SER A 96 -0.55 -15.37 7.52
C SER A 96 -0.56 -16.85 7.14
N LEU A 97 0.11 -17.23 6.05
CA LEU A 97 0.08 -18.60 5.54
C LEU A 97 0.99 -19.52 6.37
N ALA A 98 0.47 -20.72 6.69
CA ALA A 98 1.19 -21.75 7.44
C ALA A 98 1.94 -21.16 8.64
N ASP A 99 3.20 -21.53 8.84
CA ASP A 99 4.10 -21.05 9.89
C ASP A 99 5.04 -19.92 9.42
N HIS A 100 4.76 -19.31 8.28
CA HIS A 100 5.63 -18.31 7.65
C HIS A 100 5.96 -17.14 8.56
N ARG A 101 4.98 -16.64 9.33
CA ARG A 101 5.21 -15.57 10.30
C ARG A 101 6.21 -15.97 11.39
N ALA A 102 6.05 -17.17 11.95
CA ALA A 102 6.93 -17.69 12.99
C ALA A 102 8.35 -17.91 12.47
N LEU A 103 8.49 -18.20 11.17
CA LEU A 103 9.80 -18.37 10.51
C LEU A 103 10.48 -17.05 10.15
N GLY A 104 9.80 -15.90 10.32
CA GLY A 104 10.42 -14.60 10.11
C GLY A 104 9.69 -13.64 9.17
N MET A 105 8.59 -14.07 8.55
CA MET A 105 7.83 -13.21 7.63
C MET A 105 6.94 -12.23 8.39
N GLN A 106 7.57 -11.29 9.06
CA GLN A 106 6.93 -10.17 9.76
C GLN A 106 7.87 -8.99 9.86
N THR A 107 7.32 -7.80 9.86
CA THR A 107 8.08 -6.55 9.99
C THR A 107 7.20 -5.43 10.52
N LEU A 108 7.80 -4.27 10.77
CA LEU A 108 7.11 -3.06 11.20
C LEU A 108 7.28 -1.98 10.13
N LEU A 109 6.17 -1.26 9.89
CA LEU A 109 6.14 -0.07 9.06
C LEU A 109 5.76 1.11 9.93
N ARG A 110 6.48 2.22 9.78
CA ARG A 110 6.07 3.48 10.37
C ARG A 110 5.24 4.28 9.38
N VAL A 111 4.04 4.68 9.80
CA VAL A 111 3.23 5.64 9.07
C VAL A 111 3.32 6.98 9.77
N ARG A 112 3.93 7.95 9.12
CA ARG A 112 4.18 9.28 9.68
C ARG A 112 3.08 10.26 9.28
N ARG A 113 2.91 11.30 10.08
CA ARG A 113 1.99 12.40 9.76
C ARG A 113 2.37 13.05 8.42
N ARG A 114 1.36 13.59 7.78
CA ARG A 114 1.52 14.37 6.56
C ARG A 114 2.35 15.63 6.82
#